data_ab238a42ff8208009b55080c3fe38b83
#
_entry.id   ab238a42ff8208009b55080c3fe38b83
#
_cell.length_a   1.000
_cell.length_b   1.000
_cell.length_c   1.000
_cell.angle_alpha   90.00
_cell.angle_beta   90.00
_cell.angle_gamma   90.00
#
_symmetry.space_group_name_H-M   'P 1'
#
loop_
_entity.id
_entity.type
_entity.pdbx_description
1 polymer ?
#
loop_
_entity_poly.entity_id
_entity_poly.type
_entity_poly.pdbx_seq_one_letter_code
_entity_poly.pdbx_strand_id
1 'polypeptide(L)'
;MSQLPIEDVIELQQVLAKYAAAMTKDDVETVMSEVFTPDGSYSAFGSTYALADFPTLVAAAPKGLYIVGQPVLELDGDVGTGEQPLCFVEQQTHDLRIGWYSDTYRRTENGWRLHTRKTTFLRRSGARDSGREHDPTRPAPSAVS
;
A
#
# COMPACT_ATOMS: atom_id res chain seq x y z
N MET A 1 1.27 21.91 17.60
CA MET A 1 1.60 20.70 16.83
C MET A 1 2.30 19.70 17.74
N SER A 2 1.74 18.54 17.89
CA SER A 2 2.36 17.52 18.73
C SER A 2 3.53 16.88 18.01
N GLN A 3 4.54 16.51 18.79
CA GLN A 3 5.69 15.79 18.30
C GLN A 3 5.34 14.32 18.15
N LEU A 4 5.75 13.71 17.03
CA LEU A 4 5.51 12.28 16.82
C LEU A 4 6.36 11.46 17.77
N PRO A 5 5.78 10.42 18.40
CA PRO A 5 6.56 9.49 19.25
C PRO A 5 7.53 8.69 18.38
N ILE A 6 8.82 8.78 18.68
CA ILE A 6 9.85 8.16 17.86
C ILE A 6 9.68 6.65 17.76
N GLU A 7 9.36 5.99 18.88
CA GLU A 7 9.21 4.53 18.89
C GLU A 7 8.06 4.08 18.01
N ASP A 8 6.95 4.81 18.03
CA ASP A 8 5.79 4.50 17.19
C ASP A 8 6.12 4.72 15.71
N VAL A 9 6.85 5.79 15.40
CA VAL A 9 7.28 6.08 14.03
C VAL A 9 8.17 4.95 13.50
N ILE A 10 9.15 4.53 14.29
CA ILE A 10 10.05 3.45 13.88
C ILE A 10 9.27 2.15 13.66
N GLU A 11 8.37 1.83 14.58
CA GLU A 11 7.58 0.60 14.44
C GLU A 11 6.71 0.62 13.20
N LEU A 12 6.03 1.74 12.93
CA LEU A 12 5.22 1.89 11.72
C LEU A 12 6.08 1.84 10.45
N GLN A 13 7.24 2.47 10.45
CA GLN A 13 8.16 2.37 9.31
C GLN A 13 8.55 0.93 9.05
N GLN A 14 8.78 0.13 10.09
CA GLN A 14 9.10 -1.28 9.94
C GLN A 14 7.92 -2.08 9.40
N VAL A 15 6.71 -1.82 9.86
CA VAL A 15 5.51 -2.49 9.34
C VAL A 15 5.34 -2.19 7.84
N LEU A 16 5.50 -0.94 7.44
CA LEU A 16 5.36 -0.54 6.04
C LEU A 16 6.49 -1.09 5.17
N ALA A 17 7.72 -1.13 5.69
CA ALA A 17 8.84 -1.76 4.99
C ALA A 17 8.61 -3.26 4.82
N LYS A 18 8.05 -3.92 5.83
CA LYS A 18 7.72 -5.34 5.76
C LYS A 18 6.68 -5.61 4.68
N TYR A 19 5.67 -4.74 4.55
CA TYR A 19 4.72 -4.85 3.44
C TYR A 19 5.43 -4.86 2.09
N ALA A 20 6.27 -3.86 1.83
CA ALA A 20 6.96 -3.73 0.56
C ALA A 20 7.89 -4.92 0.27
N ALA A 21 8.61 -5.38 1.28
CA ALA A 21 9.51 -6.53 1.14
C ALA A 21 8.73 -7.82 0.87
N ALA A 22 7.65 -8.04 1.60
CA ALA A 22 6.82 -9.23 1.44
C ALA A 22 6.12 -9.25 0.07
N MET A 23 5.57 -8.12 -0.35
CA MET A 23 4.93 -8.02 -1.66
C MET A 23 5.92 -8.25 -2.79
N THR A 24 7.14 -7.75 -2.65
CA THR A 24 8.21 -7.98 -3.64
C THR A 24 8.55 -9.47 -3.76
N LYS A 25 8.50 -10.20 -2.64
CA LYS A 25 8.80 -11.65 -2.61
C LYS A 25 7.58 -12.52 -2.87
N ASP A 26 6.44 -11.93 -3.12
CA ASP A 26 5.15 -12.64 -3.26
C ASP A 26 4.79 -13.43 -2.00
N ASP A 27 5.15 -12.88 -0.84
CA ASP A 27 4.91 -13.48 0.47
C ASP A 27 3.66 -12.86 1.10
N VAL A 28 2.50 -13.26 0.60
CA VAL A 28 1.23 -12.72 1.06
C VAL A 28 0.92 -13.15 2.49
N GLU A 29 1.43 -14.29 2.93
CA GLU A 29 1.19 -14.78 4.28
C GLU A 29 1.74 -13.83 5.34
N THR A 30 2.96 -13.31 5.13
CA THR A 30 3.53 -12.30 6.04
C THR A 30 2.69 -11.03 6.06
N VAL A 31 2.19 -10.59 4.90
CA VAL A 31 1.32 -9.41 4.83
C VAL A 31 0.06 -9.64 5.68
N MET A 32 -0.54 -10.80 5.56
CA MET A 32 -1.77 -11.14 6.28
C MET A 32 -1.57 -11.26 7.78
N SER A 33 -0.46 -11.85 8.21
CA SER A 33 -0.25 -12.18 9.63
C SER A 33 0.51 -11.12 10.41
N GLU A 34 1.33 -10.30 9.74
CA GLU A 34 2.23 -9.40 10.45
C GLU A 34 2.09 -7.93 10.06
N VAL A 35 1.36 -7.61 9.01
CA VAL A 35 1.25 -6.23 8.52
C VAL A 35 -0.13 -5.65 8.77
N PHE A 36 -1.19 -6.33 8.34
CA PHE A 36 -2.55 -5.83 8.48
C PHE A 36 -3.23 -6.29 9.77
N THR A 37 -4.20 -5.49 10.22
CA THR A 37 -5.17 -5.98 11.21
C THR A 37 -6.08 -7.01 10.54
N PRO A 38 -6.61 -8.01 11.30
CA PRO A 38 -7.49 -9.03 10.70
C PRO A 38 -8.76 -8.49 10.05
N ASP A 39 -9.27 -7.36 10.55
CA ASP A 39 -10.47 -6.70 10.03
C ASP A 39 -10.13 -5.53 9.10
N GLY A 40 -8.92 -5.51 8.58
CA GLY A 40 -8.46 -4.45 7.69
C GLY A 40 -9.02 -4.56 6.28
N SER A 41 -8.62 -3.61 5.45
CA SER A 41 -9.04 -3.59 4.05
C SER A 41 -7.99 -2.98 3.15
N TYR A 42 -8.07 -3.32 1.86
CA TYR A 42 -7.23 -2.76 0.83
C TYR A 42 -8.10 -2.22 -0.30
N SER A 43 -7.79 -1.04 -0.80
CA SER A 43 -8.55 -0.41 -1.89
C SER A 43 -7.63 -0.08 -3.05
N ALA A 44 -8.02 -0.49 -4.24
CA ALA A 44 -7.35 -0.13 -5.49
C ALA A 44 -8.29 -0.45 -6.65
N PHE A 45 -8.03 0.17 -7.79
CA PHE A 45 -8.73 -0.13 -9.05
C PHE A 45 -10.26 -0.01 -8.94
N GLY A 46 -10.72 0.94 -8.11
CA GLY A 46 -12.15 1.20 -7.96
C GLY A 46 -12.88 0.30 -7.00
N SER A 47 -12.18 -0.60 -6.31
CA SER A 47 -12.80 -1.57 -5.42
C SER A 47 -12.10 -1.59 -4.06
N THR A 48 -12.87 -1.96 -3.04
CA THR A 48 -12.33 -2.20 -1.69
C THR A 48 -12.47 -3.67 -1.38
N TYR A 49 -11.39 -4.26 -0.92
CA TYR A 49 -11.30 -5.68 -0.60
C TYR A 49 -11.10 -5.84 0.91
N ALA A 50 -11.95 -6.63 1.54
CA ALA A 50 -11.68 -7.07 2.91
C ALA A 50 -10.37 -7.83 2.93
N LEU A 51 -9.68 -7.82 4.07
CA LEU A 51 -8.38 -8.48 4.14
C LEU A 51 -8.45 -9.96 3.74
N ALA A 52 -9.54 -10.64 4.08
CA ALA A 52 -9.73 -12.05 3.71
C ALA A 52 -9.66 -12.28 2.19
N ASP A 53 -9.99 -11.27 1.38
CA ASP A 53 -9.96 -11.37 -0.09
C ASP A 53 -8.65 -10.89 -0.70
N PHE A 54 -7.76 -10.33 0.11
CA PHE A 54 -6.48 -9.78 -0.35
C PHE A 54 -5.61 -10.84 -1.05
N PRO A 55 -5.49 -12.07 -0.54
CA PRO A 55 -4.69 -13.10 -1.23
C PRO A 55 -5.16 -13.39 -2.66
N THR A 56 -6.47 -13.37 -2.90
CA THR A 56 -7.02 -13.56 -4.24
C THR A 56 -6.63 -12.40 -5.16
N LEU A 57 -6.71 -11.17 -4.65
CA LEU A 57 -6.28 -10.00 -5.39
C LEU A 57 -4.81 -10.05 -5.75
N VAL A 58 -3.96 -10.41 -4.78
CA VAL A 58 -2.51 -10.51 -4.99
C VAL A 58 -2.18 -11.58 -6.03
N ALA A 59 -2.87 -12.73 -5.97
CA ALA A 59 -2.62 -13.81 -6.91
C ALA A 59 -2.92 -13.40 -8.37
N ALA A 60 -3.87 -12.50 -8.56
CA ALA A 60 -4.25 -12.00 -9.88
C ALA A 60 -3.42 -10.79 -10.32
N ALA A 61 -2.68 -10.17 -9.42
CA ALA A 61 -1.93 -8.95 -9.71
C ALA A 61 -0.56 -9.28 -10.35
N PRO A 62 0.00 -8.37 -11.13
CA PRO A 62 1.36 -8.56 -11.63
C PRO A 62 2.35 -8.57 -10.48
N LYS A 63 3.43 -9.34 -10.66
CA LYS A 63 4.52 -9.47 -9.70
C LYS A 63 5.61 -8.45 -10.01
N GLY A 64 6.33 -8.02 -9.00
CA GLY A 64 7.43 -7.09 -9.21
C GLY A 64 7.99 -6.52 -7.93
N LEU A 65 8.80 -5.50 -8.09
CA LEU A 65 9.50 -4.81 -7.01
C LEU A 65 8.66 -3.66 -6.50
N TYR A 66 8.45 -3.62 -5.19
CA TYR A 66 7.79 -2.51 -4.51
C TYR A 66 8.83 -1.62 -3.87
N ILE A 67 8.97 -0.40 -4.37
CA ILE A 67 9.83 0.62 -3.78
C ILE A 67 8.93 1.65 -3.13
N VAL A 68 9.16 1.93 -1.86
CA VAL A 68 8.36 2.89 -1.11
C VAL A 68 9.25 3.96 -0.50
N GLY A 69 8.71 5.17 -0.40
CA GLY A 69 9.41 6.27 0.27
C GLY A 69 9.07 6.31 1.75
N GLN A 70 9.54 7.35 2.42
CA GLN A 70 9.22 7.58 3.82
C GLN A 70 7.75 7.95 3.96
N PRO A 71 7.04 7.40 4.94
CA PRO A 71 5.66 7.80 5.19
C PRO A 71 5.59 9.14 5.90
N VAL A 72 4.56 9.91 5.57
CA VAL A 72 4.16 11.09 6.36
C VAL A 72 3.07 10.62 7.29
N LEU A 73 3.31 10.70 8.61
CA LEU A 73 2.45 10.09 9.62
C LEU A 73 1.76 11.14 10.48
N GLU A 74 0.50 10.88 10.83
CA GLU A 74 -0.22 11.60 11.87
C GLU A 74 -0.74 10.56 12.86
N LEU A 75 -0.30 10.63 14.12
CA LEU A 75 -0.62 9.65 15.15
C LEU A 75 -1.39 10.31 16.28
N ASP A 76 -2.42 9.61 16.78
CA ASP A 76 -3.24 10.06 17.90
C ASP A 76 -3.54 8.84 18.78
N GLY A 77 -2.73 8.64 19.83
CA GLY A 77 -2.87 7.51 20.71
C GLY A 77 -2.65 6.20 19.98
N ASP A 78 -3.71 5.39 19.87
CA ASP A 78 -3.65 4.05 19.30
C ASP A 78 -4.10 3.99 17.85
N VAL A 79 -4.34 5.13 17.21
CA VAL A 79 -4.75 5.23 15.82
C VAL A 79 -3.85 6.22 15.08
N GLY A 80 -3.77 6.05 13.77
CA GLY A 80 -3.00 6.97 12.95
C GLY A 80 -3.40 6.91 11.49
N THR A 81 -2.93 7.91 10.76
CA THR A 81 -3.06 7.97 9.31
C THR A 81 -1.71 8.29 8.69
N GLY A 82 -1.56 7.99 7.42
CA GLY A 82 -0.34 8.35 6.72
C GLY A 82 -0.47 8.24 5.22
N GLU A 83 0.54 8.81 4.57
CA GLU A 83 0.71 8.68 3.13
C GLU A 83 2.14 8.29 2.83
N GLN A 84 2.33 7.44 1.81
CA GLN A 84 3.64 6.92 1.47
C GLN A 84 3.77 6.79 -0.04
N PRO A 85 4.79 7.42 -0.66
CA PRO A 85 4.99 7.29 -2.10
C PRO A 85 5.39 5.86 -2.48
N LEU A 86 4.98 5.47 -3.68
CA LEU A 86 5.17 4.12 -4.20
C LEU A 86 5.69 4.16 -5.62
N CYS A 87 6.67 3.32 -5.90
CA CYS A 87 7.04 2.94 -7.25
C CYS A 87 7.01 1.41 -7.35
N PHE A 88 6.12 0.88 -8.19
CA PHE A 88 6.09 -0.54 -8.49
C PHE A 88 6.76 -0.76 -9.84
N VAL A 89 7.68 -1.72 -9.90
CA VAL A 89 8.38 -2.10 -11.13
C VAL A 89 7.97 -3.53 -11.49
N GLU A 90 7.26 -3.68 -12.61
CA GLU A 90 6.80 -4.99 -13.06
C GLU A 90 8.00 -5.86 -13.43
N GLN A 91 8.01 -7.12 -12.97
CA GLN A 91 9.23 -7.94 -13.05
C GLN A 91 9.59 -8.41 -14.46
N GLN A 92 8.63 -8.54 -15.37
CA GLN A 92 8.89 -9.03 -16.73
C GLN A 92 9.27 -7.91 -17.67
N THR A 93 8.57 -6.80 -17.60
CA THR A 93 8.74 -5.68 -18.53
C THR A 93 9.58 -4.56 -17.95
N HIS A 94 9.68 -4.47 -16.62
CA HIS A 94 10.23 -3.35 -15.87
C HIS A 94 9.45 -2.06 -16.09
N ASP A 95 8.19 -2.17 -16.50
CA ASP A 95 7.31 -1.01 -16.58
C ASP A 95 6.99 -0.50 -15.17
N LEU A 96 6.87 0.81 -15.08
CA LEU A 96 6.66 1.47 -13.79
C LEU A 96 5.19 1.79 -13.58
N ARG A 97 4.76 1.63 -12.31
CA ARG A 97 3.50 2.18 -11.82
C ARG A 97 3.84 3.04 -10.62
N ILE A 98 3.50 4.30 -10.69
CA ILE A 98 3.85 5.26 -9.66
C ILE A 98 2.59 5.83 -9.01
N GLY A 99 2.71 6.20 -7.75
CA GLY A 99 1.61 6.76 -7.01
C GLY A 99 1.92 6.80 -5.53
N TRP A 100 0.89 6.65 -4.72
CA TRP A 100 1.07 6.64 -3.28
C TRP A 100 -0.01 5.81 -2.60
N TYR A 101 0.29 5.41 -1.36
CA TYR A 101 -0.66 4.81 -0.45
C TYR A 101 -1.24 5.87 0.48
N SER A 102 -2.53 5.79 0.74
CA SER A 102 -3.20 6.51 1.82
C SER A 102 -3.65 5.47 2.83
N ASP A 103 -3.17 5.58 4.06
CA ASP A 103 -3.27 4.54 5.06
C ASP A 103 -3.95 5.00 6.32
N THR A 104 -4.58 4.04 7.02
CA THR A 104 -4.89 4.18 8.44
C THR A 104 -4.17 3.06 9.21
N TYR A 105 -3.78 3.36 10.44
CA TYR A 105 -3.04 2.44 11.30
C TYR A 105 -3.73 2.28 12.63
N ARG A 106 -3.53 1.12 13.26
CA ARG A 106 -4.01 0.85 14.62
C ARG A 106 -2.91 0.20 15.44
N ARG A 107 -2.81 0.62 16.70
CA ARG A 107 -2.00 -0.10 17.67
C ARG A 107 -2.84 -1.28 18.20
N THR A 108 -2.30 -2.47 18.09
CA THR A 108 -2.93 -3.70 18.57
C THR A 108 -2.11 -4.28 19.70
N GLU A 109 -2.57 -5.36 20.31
CA GLU A 109 -1.80 -6.08 21.31
C GLU A 109 -0.49 -6.65 20.74
N ASN A 110 -0.41 -6.80 19.41
CA ASN A 110 0.79 -7.25 18.71
C ASN A 110 1.59 -6.11 18.09
N GLY A 111 1.34 -4.88 18.52
CA GLY A 111 2.00 -3.68 18.01
C GLY A 111 1.19 -2.97 16.95
N TRP A 112 1.80 -1.97 16.36
CA TRP A 112 1.16 -1.22 15.27
C TRP A 112 0.93 -2.10 14.05
N ARG A 113 -0.23 -1.89 13.40
CA ARG A 113 -0.61 -2.60 12.17
C ARG A 113 -1.27 -1.64 11.20
N LEU A 114 -1.12 -1.94 9.95
CA LEU A 114 -1.86 -1.31 8.86
C LEU A 114 -3.32 -1.76 8.97
N HIS A 115 -4.25 -0.82 9.03
CA HIS A 115 -5.67 -1.16 9.11
C HIS A 115 -6.34 -1.06 7.75
N THR A 116 -6.22 0.10 7.09
CA THR A 116 -6.70 0.25 5.72
C THR A 116 -5.59 0.84 4.87
N ARG A 117 -5.51 0.39 3.63
CA ARG A 117 -4.55 0.91 2.66
C ARG A 117 -5.27 1.15 1.34
N LYS A 118 -5.11 2.33 0.79
CA LYS A 118 -5.66 2.68 -0.52
C LYS A 118 -4.53 3.10 -1.42
N THR A 119 -4.47 2.52 -2.63
CA THR A 119 -3.48 2.90 -3.63
C THR A 119 -4.09 3.90 -4.61
N THR A 120 -3.40 5.01 -4.81
CA THR A 120 -3.73 5.99 -5.85
C THR A 120 -2.60 5.99 -6.86
N PHE A 121 -2.92 5.79 -8.14
CA PHE A 121 -1.93 5.78 -9.19
C PHE A 121 -1.87 7.13 -9.89
N LEU A 122 -0.66 7.57 -10.22
CA LEU A 122 -0.41 8.76 -11.01
C LEU A 122 -0.20 8.33 -12.46
N ARG A 123 -1.12 8.70 -13.32
CA ARG A 123 -1.09 8.33 -14.73
C ARG A 123 -0.15 9.25 -15.53
N ARG A 124 0.26 8.81 -16.73
CA ARG A 124 1.10 9.63 -17.62
C ARG A 124 0.44 10.95 -17.98
N SER A 125 -0.88 10.99 -18.00
CA SER A 125 -1.65 12.21 -18.22
C SER A 125 -1.59 13.20 -17.06
N GLY A 126 -1.06 12.75 -15.90
CA GLY A 126 -1.14 13.49 -14.65
C GLY A 126 -2.40 13.20 -13.84
N ALA A 127 -3.34 12.43 -14.37
CA ALA A 127 -4.53 12.05 -13.62
C ALA A 127 -4.17 11.19 -12.42
N ARG A 128 -4.88 11.40 -11.32
CA ARG A 128 -4.72 10.66 -10.08
C ARG A 128 -5.91 9.72 -9.93
N ASP A 129 -5.64 8.44 -9.82
CA ASP A 129 -6.68 7.46 -10.06
C ASP A 129 -6.55 6.27 -9.12
N SER A 130 -7.48 6.15 -8.20
CA SER A 130 -7.66 4.94 -7.39
C SER A 130 -9.06 4.37 -7.57
N GLY A 131 -9.92 5.10 -8.28
CA GLY A 131 -11.32 4.73 -8.48
C GLY A 131 -11.60 4.05 -9.81
N ARG A 132 -10.59 3.79 -10.61
CA ARG A 132 -10.74 3.17 -11.93
C ARG A 132 -10.02 1.84 -11.97
N GLU A 133 -10.66 0.87 -12.57
CA GLU A 133 -10.02 -0.42 -12.81
C GLU A 133 -8.79 -0.23 -13.70
N HIS A 134 -7.72 -0.91 -13.36
CA HIS A 134 -6.47 -0.86 -14.10
C HIS A 134 -6.22 -2.19 -14.79
N ASP A 135 -6.02 -2.13 -16.09
CA ASP A 135 -5.64 -3.31 -16.86
C ASP A 135 -4.11 -3.42 -16.85
N PRO A 136 -3.57 -4.42 -16.15
CA PRO A 136 -2.11 -4.57 -16.02
C PRO A 136 -1.42 -4.94 -17.34
N THR A 137 -2.19 -5.39 -18.34
CA THR A 137 -1.62 -5.77 -19.64
C THR A 137 -1.50 -4.60 -20.58
N ARG A 138 -2.06 -3.45 -20.23
CA ARG A 138 -2.02 -2.24 -21.04
C ARG A 138 -1.00 -1.25 -20.51
N PRO A 139 -0.32 -0.54 -21.37
CA PRO A 139 0.42 0.63 -20.93
C PRO A 139 -0.53 1.64 -20.30
N ALA A 140 0.02 2.52 -19.45
CA ALA A 140 -0.77 3.61 -18.90
C ALA A 140 -1.44 4.39 -20.03
N PRO A 141 -2.67 4.90 -19.82
CA PRO A 141 -3.33 5.69 -20.85
C PRO A 141 -2.44 6.82 -21.33
N SER A 142 -2.58 7.16 -22.60
CA SER A 142 -1.88 8.33 -23.13
C SER A 142 -2.37 9.60 -22.43
N ALA A 143 -1.64 10.71 -22.64
CA ALA A 143 -1.95 11.97 -21.96
C ALA A 143 -3.37 12.48 -22.19
N VAL A 144 -4.08 11.97 -23.18
CA VAL A 144 -5.45 12.38 -23.51
C VAL A 144 -6.51 11.59 -22.77
N SER A 145 -6.13 10.61 -22.02
CA SER A 145 -7.09 9.74 -21.34
C SER A 145 -7.36 10.16 -19.94
#